data_e379ee5bd360b8476fd78d449b88d9dd
#
_entry.id   e379ee5bd360b8476fd78d449b88d9dd
#
_cell.length_a   1.000
_cell.length_b   1.000
_cell.length_c   1.000
_cell.angle_alpha   90.00
_cell.angle_beta   90.00
_cell.angle_gamma   90.00
#
_symmetry.space_group_name_H-M   'P 1'
#
loop_
_entity.id
_entity.type
_entity.pdbx_description
1 polymer ?
#
loop_
_entity_poly.entity_id
_entity_poly.type
_entity_poly.pdbx_seq_one_letter_code
_entity_poly.pdbx_strand_id
1 'polypeptide(L)'
;MNPKRRLLGANFRHLLVLACTVAVVPGDSLPYAASTRAAQAPSSKDQPAKIPPDQLDSLVAPIALYPDPLLAQTMAASTYPLEIIQLQQWLARNPGVKDKALVDAVAKQQWDPSIQAMAALPDVVKRLADDIQWTTDLGNAFLAQQSDVMDAVQRMRKKAQGTGNLKSSEQQKVETKVIESKSVIVVEQANPQVVYVPSYDPVVVYGPPVYPYPPIYYPPAGYYAAGMAISFGLGIAMGAAWGGGWGWGAGWGNNQININNNNNFNRNTNINGGNRNNINGGDRNNIGGGNRGGDAGWKQLC
;
A
#
# COMPACT_ATOMS: atom_id res chain seq x y z
N MET A 1 19.06 21.63 58.45
CA MET A 1 18.52 22.88 59.06
C MET A 1 17.28 23.27 58.34
N ASN A 2 16.17 23.13 59.00
CA ASN A 2 14.80 23.62 58.76
C ASN A 2 14.80 25.17 58.92
N PRO A 3 13.73 25.93 58.73
CA PRO A 3 12.40 25.67 58.21
C PRO A 3 11.62 26.91 57.67
N LYS A 4 10.32 26.68 57.41
CA LYS A 4 9.12 27.54 57.66
C LYS A 4 8.61 28.41 56.51
N ARG A 5 7.40 28.12 56.09
CA ARG A 5 6.06 28.63 56.56
C ARG A 5 5.69 29.89 55.77
N ARG A 6 4.52 30.18 55.37
CA ARG A 6 3.09 30.05 55.69
C ARG A 6 2.38 30.95 54.68
N LEU A 7 1.23 30.94 54.32
CA LEU A 7 -0.12 30.72 54.70
C LEU A 7 -1.05 31.67 53.90
N LEU A 8 -2.19 31.19 53.53
CA LEU A 8 -3.53 31.78 53.54
C LEU A 8 -3.82 33.15 52.89
N GLY A 9 -4.98 33.15 52.20
CA GLY A 9 -5.87 34.26 51.92
C GLY A 9 -6.91 33.83 50.88
N ALA A 10 -7.89 33.37 51.20
CA ALA A 10 -9.32 33.41 51.54
C ALA A 10 -9.98 34.78 51.30
N ASN A 11 -11.19 34.68 50.77
CA ASN A 11 -12.27 35.65 50.72
C ASN A 11 -12.38 36.51 49.46
N PHE A 12 -13.54 36.84 48.86
CA PHE A 12 -14.88 37.05 49.39
C PHE A 12 -15.85 37.26 48.21
N ARG A 13 -16.98 36.57 48.22
CA ARG A 13 -18.35 37.02 47.94
C ARG A 13 -18.56 38.27 47.09
N HIS A 14 -19.35 38.15 46.03
CA HIS A 14 -20.50 39.03 45.87
C HIS A 14 -21.62 38.31 45.10
N LEU A 15 -22.66 38.05 45.81
CA LEU A 15 -24.01 37.69 45.46
C LEU A 15 -24.65 38.94 44.85
N LEU A 16 -25.16 38.88 43.62
CA LEU A 16 -26.04 39.89 43.07
C LEU A 16 -27.33 39.23 42.60
N VAL A 17 -28.31 39.31 43.45
CA VAL A 17 -29.71 38.98 43.19
C VAL A 17 -30.31 40.12 42.40
N LEU A 18 -30.78 39.85 41.19
CA LEU A 18 -31.66 40.74 40.48
C LEU A 18 -32.99 40.03 40.24
N ALA A 19 -33.96 40.42 41.03
CA ALA A 19 -35.35 40.08 40.85
C ALA A 19 -35.91 40.92 39.72
N CYS A 20 -36.43 40.30 38.66
CA CYS A 20 -37.29 40.94 37.72
C CYS A 20 -38.64 40.24 37.67
N THR A 21 -39.62 41.01 37.95
CA THR A 21 -41.03 40.78 38.14
C THR A 21 -41.71 40.22 36.88
N VAL A 22 -42.56 39.25 37.13
CA VAL A 22 -43.47 38.59 36.19
C VAL A 22 -44.54 39.54 35.72
N ALA A 23 -44.66 39.72 34.42
CA ALA A 23 -45.90 40.22 33.78
C ALA A 23 -46.62 39.02 33.17
N VAL A 24 -47.77 38.69 33.75
CA VAL A 24 -48.68 37.65 33.27
C VAL A 24 -49.50 38.25 32.13
N VAL A 25 -49.35 37.68 30.95
CA VAL A 25 -50.28 37.90 29.82
C VAL A 25 -50.94 36.54 29.54
N PRO A 26 -52.28 36.44 29.59
CA PRO A 26 -52.96 35.22 29.15
C PRO A 26 -53.16 35.29 27.66
N GLY A 27 -52.52 34.37 26.95
CA GLY A 27 -52.67 34.23 25.52
C GLY A 27 -52.42 32.78 25.12
N ASP A 28 -53.35 32.24 24.41
CA ASP A 28 -53.59 30.87 23.96
C ASP A 28 -52.36 29.96 23.73
N SER A 29 -52.36 28.88 24.43
CA SER A 29 -51.36 27.79 24.34
C SER A 29 -51.61 26.90 23.12
N LEU A 30 -50.79 27.08 22.06
CA LEU A 30 -50.56 26.04 21.09
C LEU A 30 -49.36 25.19 21.59
N PRO A 31 -49.49 23.86 21.66
CA PRO A 31 -48.37 23.03 22.04
C PRO A 31 -47.37 22.98 20.85
N TYR A 32 -46.31 23.80 20.92
CA TYR A 32 -45.14 23.61 20.06
C TYR A 32 -44.44 22.35 20.53
N ALA A 33 -44.70 21.24 19.82
CA ALA A 33 -43.94 20.01 20.00
C ALA A 33 -42.50 20.27 19.57
N ALA A 34 -41.65 20.63 20.53
CA ALA A 34 -40.21 20.65 20.33
C ALA A 34 -39.77 19.19 20.01
N SER A 35 -39.66 18.87 18.72
CA SER A 35 -38.98 17.68 18.26
C SER A 35 -37.51 17.82 18.68
N THR A 36 -37.18 17.27 19.84
CA THR A 36 -35.80 16.98 20.19
C THR A 36 -35.27 15.96 19.21
N ARG A 37 -34.71 16.47 18.11
CA ARG A 37 -33.92 15.66 17.20
C ARG A 37 -32.72 15.18 18.01
N ALA A 38 -32.84 13.97 18.58
CA ALA A 38 -31.72 13.30 19.19
C ALA A 38 -30.62 13.29 18.13
N ALA A 39 -29.50 13.96 18.43
CA ALA A 39 -28.31 13.88 17.64
C ALA A 39 -27.93 12.39 17.61
N GLN A 40 -28.24 11.72 16.49
CA GLN A 40 -27.78 10.38 16.24
C GLN A 40 -26.24 10.47 16.26
N ALA A 41 -25.63 9.82 17.23
CA ALA A 41 -24.21 9.57 17.23
C ALA A 41 -23.83 9.01 15.84
N PRO A 42 -22.72 9.45 15.22
CA PRO A 42 -22.31 8.93 13.93
C PRO A 42 -22.26 7.40 14.02
N SER A 43 -23.11 6.78 13.25
CA SER A 43 -23.19 5.31 13.12
C SER A 43 -21.79 4.84 12.71
N SER A 44 -21.21 3.90 13.46
CA SER A 44 -19.93 3.24 13.19
C SER A 44 -19.93 2.38 11.90
N LYS A 45 -20.75 2.76 10.89
CA LYS A 45 -20.99 1.99 9.67
C LYS A 45 -20.06 2.34 8.50
N ASP A 46 -19.10 3.24 8.66
CA ASP A 46 -18.24 3.69 7.56
C ASP A 46 -16.79 3.11 7.59
N GLN A 47 -16.53 2.11 8.41
CA GLN A 47 -15.30 1.34 8.18
C GLN A 47 -15.58 0.35 7.03
N PRO A 48 -14.81 0.43 5.92
CA PRO A 48 -14.92 -0.56 4.86
C PRO A 48 -14.74 -1.96 5.47
N ALA A 49 -15.63 -2.89 5.09
CA ALA A 49 -15.59 -4.25 5.60
C ALA A 49 -14.18 -4.83 5.33
N LYS A 50 -13.54 -5.34 6.39
CA LYS A 50 -12.23 -5.99 6.25
C LYS A 50 -12.36 -7.22 5.35
N ILE A 51 -11.37 -7.41 4.48
CA ILE A 51 -11.25 -8.63 3.69
C ILE A 51 -10.90 -9.78 4.65
N PRO A 52 -11.65 -10.90 4.62
CA PRO A 52 -11.38 -12.05 5.48
C PRO A 52 -10.01 -12.68 5.23
N PRO A 53 -9.41 -13.38 6.22
CA PRO A 53 -8.08 -13.99 6.11
C PRO A 53 -7.92 -14.92 4.89
N ASP A 54 -8.89 -15.78 4.59
CA ASP A 54 -8.81 -16.71 3.47
C ASP A 54 -8.81 -16.01 2.10
N GLN A 55 -9.51 -14.89 1.99
CA GLN A 55 -9.47 -14.05 0.79
C GLN A 55 -8.14 -13.32 0.65
N LEU A 56 -7.56 -12.86 1.78
CA LEU A 56 -6.21 -12.28 1.78
C LEU A 56 -5.15 -13.32 1.41
N ASP A 57 -5.27 -14.55 1.91
CA ASP A 57 -4.38 -15.65 1.55
C ASP A 57 -4.39 -15.89 0.05
N SER A 58 -5.60 -15.93 -0.55
CA SER A 58 -5.74 -16.04 -1.99
C SER A 58 -5.13 -14.85 -2.73
N LEU A 59 -5.42 -13.63 -2.27
CA LEU A 59 -4.98 -12.39 -2.91
C LEU A 59 -3.44 -12.28 -2.98
N VAL A 60 -2.74 -12.69 -1.91
CA VAL A 60 -1.27 -12.63 -1.85
C VAL A 60 -0.59 -13.87 -2.43
N ALA A 61 -1.33 -14.96 -2.70
CA ALA A 61 -0.75 -16.23 -3.14
C ALA A 61 0.22 -16.10 -4.33
N PRO A 62 -0.02 -15.27 -5.35
CA PRO A 62 0.88 -15.14 -6.50
C PRO A 62 2.25 -14.56 -6.19
N ILE A 63 2.39 -13.85 -5.07
CA ILE A 63 3.60 -13.10 -4.72
C ILE A 63 4.18 -13.45 -3.34
N ALA A 64 3.49 -14.25 -2.54
CA ALA A 64 3.90 -14.53 -1.16
C ALA A 64 5.29 -15.15 -1.02
N LEU A 65 5.78 -15.85 -2.07
CA LEU A 65 7.11 -16.46 -2.09
C LEU A 65 8.20 -15.56 -2.71
N TYR A 66 7.88 -14.34 -3.04
CA TYR A 66 8.89 -13.38 -3.46
C TYR A 66 9.88 -13.13 -2.32
N PRO A 67 11.17 -12.94 -2.61
CA PRO A 67 12.13 -12.42 -1.64
C PRO A 67 11.61 -11.14 -0.99
N ASP A 68 11.89 -10.95 0.29
CA ASP A 68 11.33 -9.86 1.10
C ASP A 68 11.46 -8.47 0.46
N PRO A 69 12.59 -8.08 -0.14
CA PRO A 69 12.69 -6.80 -0.81
C PRO A 69 11.78 -6.68 -2.04
N LEU A 70 11.67 -7.74 -2.85
CA LEU A 70 10.79 -7.77 -4.01
C LEU A 70 9.32 -7.74 -3.61
N LEU A 71 8.96 -8.51 -2.57
CA LEU A 71 7.61 -8.51 -2.01
C LEU A 71 7.21 -7.11 -1.55
N ALA A 72 8.06 -6.47 -0.74
CA ALA A 72 7.81 -5.14 -0.21
C ALA A 72 7.60 -4.11 -1.33
N GLN A 73 8.46 -4.14 -2.34
CA GLN A 73 8.36 -3.26 -3.50
C GLN A 73 7.09 -3.53 -4.31
N THR A 74 6.75 -4.82 -4.54
CA THR A 74 5.54 -5.21 -5.29
C THR A 74 4.27 -4.74 -4.57
N MET A 75 4.21 -4.88 -3.25
CA MET A 75 3.10 -4.37 -2.43
C MET A 75 2.97 -2.86 -2.54
N ALA A 76 4.08 -2.12 -2.43
CA ALA A 76 4.08 -0.66 -2.58
C ALA A 76 3.63 -0.25 -3.99
N ALA A 77 4.21 -0.86 -5.03
CA ALA A 77 3.89 -0.57 -6.42
C ALA A 77 2.40 -0.85 -6.75
N SER A 78 1.80 -1.89 -6.17
CA SER A 78 0.40 -2.23 -6.40
C SER A 78 -0.58 -1.13 -5.96
N THR A 79 -0.14 -0.20 -5.11
CA THR A 79 -0.95 0.97 -4.71
C THR A 79 -1.03 2.06 -5.78
N TYR A 80 -0.26 1.92 -6.87
CA TYR A 80 -0.20 2.85 -8.01
C TYR A 80 -0.53 2.15 -9.35
N PRO A 81 -1.72 1.54 -9.48
CA PRO A 81 -2.04 0.68 -10.64
C PRO A 81 -1.96 1.42 -11.98
N LEU A 82 -2.31 2.70 -12.02
CA LEU A 82 -2.20 3.51 -13.25
C LEU A 82 -0.73 3.67 -13.68
N GLU A 83 0.17 3.91 -12.72
CA GLU A 83 1.59 4.08 -13.03
C GLU A 83 2.24 2.77 -13.47
N ILE A 84 1.77 1.62 -12.96
CA ILE A 84 2.19 0.29 -13.47
C ILE A 84 1.87 0.16 -14.95
N ILE A 85 0.66 0.51 -15.38
CA ILE A 85 0.27 0.49 -16.80
C ILE A 85 1.14 1.46 -17.60
N GLN A 86 1.39 2.66 -17.09
CA GLN A 86 2.25 3.64 -17.77
C GLN A 86 3.68 3.12 -17.90
N LEU A 87 4.24 2.51 -16.86
CA LEU A 87 5.56 1.91 -16.90
C LEU A 87 5.64 0.76 -17.92
N GLN A 88 4.65 -0.15 -17.91
CA GLN A 88 4.59 -1.25 -18.87
C GLN A 88 4.58 -0.72 -20.32
N GLN A 89 3.75 0.28 -20.62
CA GLN A 89 3.68 0.90 -21.93
C GLN A 89 4.98 1.61 -22.30
N TRP A 90 5.63 2.24 -21.33
CA TRP A 90 6.90 2.90 -21.53
C TRP A 90 8.02 1.89 -21.86
N LEU A 91 8.11 0.79 -21.09
CA LEU A 91 9.06 -0.29 -21.36
C LEU A 91 8.85 -0.91 -22.75
N ALA A 92 7.60 -1.14 -23.13
CA ALA A 92 7.27 -1.67 -24.46
C ALA A 92 7.73 -0.74 -25.62
N ARG A 93 7.71 0.57 -25.41
CA ARG A 93 8.19 1.57 -26.38
C ARG A 93 9.70 1.78 -26.34
N ASN A 94 10.39 1.31 -25.30
CA ASN A 94 11.82 1.53 -25.06
C ASN A 94 12.59 0.22 -24.82
N PRO A 95 12.45 -0.84 -25.65
CA PRO A 95 12.99 -2.18 -25.38
C PRO A 95 14.52 -2.23 -25.35
N GLY A 96 15.20 -1.24 -25.93
CA GLY A 96 16.66 -1.15 -25.99
C GLY A 96 17.31 -0.40 -24.84
N VAL A 97 16.51 0.23 -23.95
CA VAL A 97 17.04 1.02 -22.84
C VAL A 97 17.30 0.10 -21.65
N LYS A 98 18.56 0.00 -21.21
CA LYS A 98 19.01 -0.93 -20.16
C LYS A 98 19.98 -0.25 -19.21
N ASP A 99 20.29 -0.92 -18.11
CA ASP A 99 21.30 -0.53 -17.12
C ASP A 99 21.16 0.93 -16.66
N LYS A 100 22.27 1.66 -16.65
CA LYS A 100 22.27 3.05 -16.21
C LYS A 100 21.35 3.95 -17.04
N ALA A 101 21.25 3.70 -18.35
CA ALA A 101 20.37 4.47 -19.23
C ALA A 101 18.89 4.29 -18.87
N LEU A 102 18.50 3.10 -18.42
CA LEU A 102 17.15 2.83 -17.91
C LEU A 102 16.89 3.64 -16.63
N VAL A 103 17.81 3.61 -15.68
CA VAL A 103 17.71 4.37 -14.44
C VAL A 103 17.56 5.87 -14.71
N ASP A 104 18.45 6.43 -15.52
CA ASP A 104 18.46 7.85 -15.87
C ASP A 104 17.17 8.26 -16.64
N ALA A 105 16.58 7.35 -17.40
CA ALA A 105 15.36 7.62 -18.16
C ALA A 105 14.10 7.55 -17.27
N VAL A 106 14.00 6.56 -16.38
CA VAL A 106 12.85 6.44 -15.48
C VAL A 106 12.87 7.47 -14.35
N ALA A 107 14.06 7.91 -13.92
CA ALA A 107 14.19 8.99 -12.94
C ALA A 107 13.61 10.34 -13.43
N LYS A 108 13.45 10.52 -14.74
CA LYS A 108 12.81 11.70 -15.34
C LYS A 108 11.28 11.61 -15.37
N GLN A 109 10.72 10.43 -15.11
CA GLN A 109 9.28 10.23 -15.05
C GLN A 109 8.75 10.69 -13.69
N GLN A 110 7.52 11.19 -13.68
CA GLN A 110 6.86 11.61 -12.45
C GLN A 110 6.10 10.43 -11.77
N TRP A 111 6.75 9.28 -11.73
CA TRP A 111 6.21 8.09 -11.08
C TRP A 111 6.66 7.99 -9.63
N ASP A 112 5.91 7.25 -8.84
CA ASP A 112 6.33 6.89 -7.50
C ASP A 112 7.67 6.12 -7.52
N PRO A 113 8.53 6.31 -6.52
CA PRO A 113 9.80 5.57 -6.44
C PRO A 113 9.66 4.05 -6.51
N SER A 114 8.56 3.47 -6.00
CA SER A 114 8.29 2.04 -6.12
C SER A 114 8.12 1.61 -7.57
N ILE A 115 7.47 2.44 -8.38
CA ILE A 115 7.25 2.20 -9.82
C ILE A 115 8.54 2.41 -10.61
N GLN A 116 9.30 3.48 -10.34
CA GLN A 116 10.58 3.71 -10.97
C GLN A 116 11.53 2.51 -10.75
N ALA A 117 11.58 2.00 -9.52
CA ALA A 117 12.39 0.85 -9.18
C ALA A 117 11.91 -0.45 -9.83
N MET A 118 10.63 -0.60 -10.16
CA MET A 118 10.10 -1.75 -10.88
C MET A 118 10.54 -1.82 -12.35
N ALA A 119 11.07 -0.75 -12.92
CA ALA A 119 11.50 -0.73 -14.34
C ALA A 119 12.59 -1.78 -14.65
N ALA A 120 13.40 -2.16 -13.65
CA ALA A 120 14.39 -3.23 -13.78
C ALA A 120 13.78 -4.64 -13.81
N LEU A 121 12.49 -4.77 -13.54
CA LEU A 121 11.77 -6.04 -13.33
C LEU A 121 10.61 -6.17 -14.32
N PRO A 122 10.87 -6.17 -15.64
CA PRO A 122 9.81 -6.11 -16.65
C PRO A 122 8.81 -7.26 -16.54
N ASP A 123 9.23 -8.46 -16.11
CA ASP A 123 8.34 -9.61 -15.95
C ASP A 123 7.36 -9.40 -14.78
N VAL A 124 7.79 -8.75 -13.70
CA VAL A 124 6.91 -8.40 -12.58
C VAL A 124 5.95 -7.30 -13.00
N VAL A 125 6.44 -6.26 -13.67
CA VAL A 125 5.61 -5.18 -14.24
C VAL A 125 4.54 -5.74 -15.16
N LYS A 126 4.94 -6.66 -16.05
CA LYS A 126 4.01 -7.33 -16.97
C LYS A 126 2.92 -8.09 -16.21
N ARG A 127 3.27 -8.87 -15.18
CA ARG A 127 2.31 -9.61 -14.36
C ARG A 127 1.31 -8.67 -13.68
N LEU A 128 1.79 -7.57 -13.10
CA LEU A 128 0.93 -6.58 -12.44
C LEU A 128 0.03 -5.83 -13.43
N ALA A 129 0.52 -5.56 -14.63
CA ALA A 129 -0.24 -4.86 -15.66
C ALA A 129 -1.25 -5.76 -16.38
N ASP A 130 -0.91 -7.02 -16.63
CA ASP A 130 -1.79 -7.99 -17.32
C ASP A 130 -3.07 -8.28 -16.52
N ASP A 131 -3.00 -8.26 -15.17
CA ASP A 131 -4.16 -8.36 -14.31
C ASP A 131 -4.26 -7.15 -13.37
N ILE A 132 -4.66 -6.04 -13.95
CA ILE A 132 -4.76 -4.77 -13.24
C ILE A 132 -5.84 -4.77 -12.16
N GLN A 133 -6.87 -5.60 -12.30
CA GLN A 133 -7.90 -5.74 -11.27
C GLN A 133 -7.30 -6.37 -10.01
N TRP A 134 -6.63 -7.51 -10.15
CA TRP A 134 -5.92 -8.15 -9.03
C TRP A 134 -4.89 -7.20 -8.39
N THR A 135 -4.11 -6.49 -9.21
CA THR A 135 -3.13 -5.52 -8.74
C THR A 135 -3.78 -4.40 -7.92
N THR A 136 -4.93 -3.90 -8.39
CA THR A 136 -5.70 -2.86 -7.69
C THR A 136 -6.25 -3.39 -6.37
N ASP A 137 -6.79 -4.61 -6.35
CA ASP A 137 -7.33 -5.24 -5.16
C ASP A 137 -6.22 -5.49 -4.12
N LEU A 138 -5.04 -5.94 -4.56
CA LEU A 138 -3.85 -6.11 -3.73
C LEU A 138 -3.41 -4.78 -3.10
N GLY A 139 -3.30 -3.72 -3.90
CA GLY A 139 -2.94 -2.38 -3.43
C GLY A 139 -3.96 -1.81 -2.45
N ASN A 140 -5.25 -1.96 -2.73
CA ASN A 140 -6.33 -1.52 -1.83
C ASN A 140 -6.33 -2.29 -0.51
N ALA A 141 -6.14 -3.61 -0.55
CA ALA A 141 -6.01 -4.43 0.65
C ALA A 141 -4.81 -4.00 1.49
N PHE A 142 -3.66 -3.79 0.83
CA PHE A 142 -2.45 -3.35 1.48
C PHE A 142 -2.60 -1.98 2.15
N LEU A 143 -3.26 -1.02 1.52
CA LEU A 143 -3.54 0.30 2.11
C LEU A 143 -4.54 0.24 3.26
N ALA A 144 -5.55 -0.63 3.17
CA ALA A 144 -6.63 -0.70 4.14
C ALA A 144 -6.28 -1.52 5.38
N GLN A 145 -5.51 -2.61 5.23
CA GLN A 145 -5.26 -3.61 6.27
C GLN A 145 -3.87 -4.26 6.12
N GLN A 146 -2.83 -3.43 6.10
CA GLN A 146 -1.44 -3.83 5.85
C GLN A 146 -0.98 -4.99 6.74
N SER A 147 -1.26 -4.92 8.04
CA SER A 147 -0.87 -5.99 8.99
C SER A 147 -1.50 -7.33 8.62
N ASP A 148 -2.80 -7.34 8.28
CA ASP A 148 -3.51 -8.57 7.93
C ASP A 148 -2.99 -9.16 6.60
N VAL A 149 -2.58 -8.29 5.65
CA VAL A 149 -1.94 -8.69 4.38
C VAL A 149 -0.56 -9.32 4.64
N MET A 150 0.26 -8.71 5.50
CA MET A 150 1.57 -9.27 5.86
C MET A 150 1.45 -10.60 6.61
N ASP A 151 0.45 -10.72 7.49
CA ASP A 151 0.14 -11.99 8.16
C ASP A 151 -0.33 -13.06 7.16
N ALA A 152 -1.09 -12.70 6.12
CA ALA A 152 -1.48 -13.59 5.02
C ALA A 152 -0.25 -14.12 4.27
N VAL A 153 0.73 -13.28 3.97
CA VAL A 153 1.99 -13.72 3.36
C VAL A 153 2.68 -14.76 4.24
N GLN A 154 2.74 -14.55 5.55
CA GLN A 154 3.36 -15.53 6.47
C GLN A 154 2.59 -16.85 6.52
N ARG A 155 1.25 -16.81 6.50
CA ARG A 155 0.43 -18.05 6.40
C ARG A 155 0.73 -18.82 5.12
N MET A 156 0.82 -18.13 3.98
CA MET A 156 1.12 -18.76 2.70
C MET A 156 2.55 -19.33 2.65
N ARG A 157 3.55 -18.60 3.18
CA ARG A 157 4.91 -19.11 3.31
C ARG A 157 4.98 -20.36 4.20
N LYS A 158 4.29 -20.35 5.35
CA LYS A 158 4.20 -21.52 6.22
C LYS A 158 3.57 -22.72 5.52
N LYS A 159 2.53 -22.48 4.71
CA LYS A 159 1.86 -23.52 3.92
C LYS A 159 2.83 -24.12 2.88
N ALA A 160 3.55 -23.26 2.13
CA ALA A 160 4.55 -23.69 1.15
C ALA A 160 5.75 -24.43 1.79
N GLN A 161 6.18 -24.01 2.98
CA GLN A 161 7.23 -24.70 3.73
C GLN A 161 6.75 -26.07 4.21
N GLY A 162 5.51 -26.17 4.71
CA GLY A 162 4.89 -27.41 5.15
C GLY A 162 4.70 -28.44 4.03
N THR A 163 4.48 -28.01 2.80
CA THR A 163 4.44 -28.88 1.61
C THR A 163 5.83 -29.18 1.03
N GLY A 164 6.91 -28.65 1.61
CA GLY A 164 8.28 -28.81 1.12
C GLY A 164 8.63 -27.97 -0.12
N ASN A 165 7.72 -27.13 -0.59
CA ASN A 165 7.90 -26.30 -1.78
C ASN A 165 8.72 -25.03 -1.51
N LEU A 166 8.68 -24.47 -0.29
CA LEU A 166 9.51 -23.33 0.09
C LEU A 166 10.73 -23.79 0.88
N LYS A 167 11.90 -23.73 0.24
CA LYS A 167 13.19 -24.10 0.81
C LYS A 167 14.31 -23.24 0.22
N SER A 168 15.45 -23.21 0.88
CA SER A 168 16.65 -22.56 0.34
C SER A 168 17.15 -23.25 -0.92
N SER A 169 17.68 -22.46 -1.84
CA SER A 169 18.25 -22.89 -3.13
C SER A 169 19.46 -22.01 -3.48
N GLU A 170 20.02 -22.18 -4.67
CA GLU A 170 21.07 -21.29 -5.19
C GLU A 170 20.58 -19.87 -5.46
N GLN A 171 19.27 -19.68 -5.59
CA GLN A 171 18.63 -18.40 -5.92
C GLN A 171 18.12 -17.66 -4.68
N GLN A 172 17.72 -18.40 -3.64
CA GLN A 172 17.11 -17.81 -2.45
C GLN A 172 17.55 -18.53 -1.16
N LYS A 173 17.58 -17.76 -0.08
CA LYS A 173 17.79 -18.23 1.28
C LYS A 173 16.48 -18.12 2.04
N VAL A 174 16.01 -19.23 2.61
CA VAL A 174 14.77 -19.29 3.40
C VAL A 174 15.14 -19.61 4.85
N GLU A 175 14.77 -18.74 5.76
CA GLU A 175 15.04 -18.87 7.19
C GLU A 175 13.79 -18.60 8.02
N THR A 176 13.65 -19.34 9.11
CA THR A 176 12.66 -19.00 10.14
C THR A 176 13.36 -18.22 11.23
N LYS A 177 12.94 -16.98 11.45
CA LYS A 177 13.50 -16.07 12.48
C LYS A 177 12.42 -15.75 13.52
N VAL A 178 12.82 -15.48 14.76
CA VAL A 178 11.93 -14.92 15.78
C VAL A 178 12.18 -13.42 15.84
N ILE A 179 11.15 -12.65 15.50
CA ILE A 179 11.17 -11.19 15.49
C ILE A 179 10.00 -10.71 16.36
N GLU A 180 10.30 -9.95 17.41
CA GLU A 180 9.29 -9.45 18.36
C GLU A 180 8.35 -10.55 18.88
N SER A 181 8.94 -11.70 19.25
CA SER A 181 8.22 -12.89 19.74
C SER A 181 7.33 -13.60 18.73
N LYS A 182 7.36 -13.21 17.45
CA LYS A 182 6.67 -13.88 16.34
C LYS A 182 7.67 -14.72 15.55
N SER A 183 7.29 -15.97 15.24
CA SER A 183 8.05 -16.80 14.29
C SER A 183 7.67 -16.40 12.87
N VAL A 184 8.63 -15.91 12.11
CA VAL A 184 8.43 -15.43 10.72
C VAL A 184 9.36 -16.15 9.77
N ILE A 185 8.87 -16.44 8.58
CA ILE A 185 9.64 -17.02 7.48
C ILE A 185 10.15 -15.88 6.62
N VAL A 186 11.45 -15.71 6.57
CA VAL A 186 12.17 -14.69 5.81
C VAL A 186 12.70 -15.34 4.53
N VAL A 187 12.49 -14.68 3.41
CA VAL A 187 13.02 -15.10 2.11
C VAL A 187 13.94 -13.99 1.59
N GLU A 188 15.22 -14.31 1.46
CA GLU A 188 16.24 -13.39 0.98
C GLU A 188 16.83 -13.90 -0.34
N GLN A 189 17.42 -13.01 -1.15
CA GLN A 189 18.23 -13.44 -2.29
C GLN A 189 19.51 -14.16 -1.78
N ALA A 190 19.88 -15.25 -2.41
CA ALA A 190 21.14 -15.91 -2.10
C ALA A 190 22.35 -15.01 -2.43
N ASN A 191 22.27 -14.24 -3.51
CA ASN A 191 23.20 -13.19 -3.86
C ASN A 191 22.50 -11.81 -3.77
N PRO A 192 22.93 -10.92 -2.86
CA PRO A 192 22.31 -9.59 -2.70
C PRO A 192 22.36 -8.68 -3.93
N GLN A 193 23.25 -9.00 -4.87
CA GLN A 193 23.41 -8.23 -6.12
C GLN A 193 22.50 -8.70 -7.25
N VAL A 194 21.80 -9.84 -7.07
CA VAL A 194 21.00 -10.46 -8.12
C VAL A 194 19.61 -10.79 -7.61
N VAL A 195 18.61 -10.32 -8.32
CA VAL A 195 17.23 -10.65 -8.05
C VAL A 195 16.78 -11.77 -8.96
N TYR A 196 16.26 -12.81 -8.35
CA TYR A 196 15.53 -13.87 -9.03
C TYR A 196 14.05 -13.72 -8.71
N VAL A 197 13.23 -13.59 -9.75
CA VAL A 197 11.77 -13.53 -9.59
C VAL A 197 11.21 -14.94 -9.59
N PRO A 198 10.59 -15.40 -8.49
CA PRO A 198 9.95 -16.71 -8.45
C PRO A 198 8.72 -16.75 -9.37
N SER A 199 8.56 -17.86 -10.07
CA SER A 199 7.36 -18.17 -10.87
C SER A 199 6.84 -19.54 -10.43
N TYR A 200 5.56 -19.61 -10.07
CA TYR A 200 4.92 -20.82 -9.55
C TYR A 200 3.40 -20.76 -9.73
N ASP A 201 2.80 -21.94 -9.76
CA ASP A 201 1.35 -22.08 -9.68
C ASP A 201 0.94 -22.23 -8.20
N PRO A 202 0.10 -21.35 -7.65
CA PRO A 202 -0.35 -21.43 -6.28
C PRO A 202 -1.02 -22.75 -5.91
N VAL A 203 -1.76 -23.38 -6.84
CA VAL A 203 -2.40 -24.68 -6.59
C VAL A 203 -1.34 -25.76 -6.37
N VAL A 204 -0.26 -25.74 -7.14
CA VAL A 204 0.85 -26.71 -7.01
C VAL A 204 1.63 -26.47 -5.72
N VAL A 205 1.87 -25.22 -5.37
CA VAL A 205 2.71 -24.84 -4.23
C VAL A 205 1.98 -24.97 -2.89
N TYR A 206 0.75 -24.47 -2.83
CA TYR A 206 -0.01 -24.38 -1.58
C TYR A 206 -1.14 -25.41 -1.47
N GLY A 207 -1.47 -26.10 -2.57
CA GLY A 207 -2.64 -26.95 -2.67
C GLY A 207 -3.93 -26.16 -2.98
N PRO A 208 -5.08 -26.86 -2.95
CA PRO A 208 -6.37 -26.25 -3.26
C PRO A 208 -6.69 -25.11 -2.26
N PRO A 209 -7.20 -23.97 -2.76
CA PRO A 209 -7.53 -22.84 -1.92
C PRO A 209 -8.89 -23.01 -1.23
N VAL A 210 -9.05 -22.35 -0.06
CA VAL A 210 -10.37 -22.15 0.57
C VAL A 210 -11.16 -21.09 -0.19
N TYR A 211 -10.49 -20.02 -0.62
CA TYR A 211 -11.04 -18.98 -1.49
C TYR A 211 -10.29 -19.00 -2.82
N PRO A 212 -10.94 -18.95 -3.99
CA PRO A 212 -10.28 -19.09 -5.30
C PRO A 212 -9.07 -18.18 -5.48
N TYR A 213 -7.98 -18.73 -6.00
CA TYR A 213 -6.82 -17.90 -6.37
C TYR A 213 -7.18 -16.95 -7.51
N PRO A 214 -6.50 -15.78 -7.61
CA PRO A 214 -6.73 -14.85 -8.69
C PRO A 214 -6.56 -15.53 -10.07
N PRO A 215 -7.40 -15.23 -11.06
CA PRO A 215 -7.36 -15.85 -12.38
C PRO A 215 -6.27 -15.24 -13.26
N ILE A 216 -5.06 -15.07 -12.71
CA ILE A 216 -3.89 -14.58 -13.46
C ILE A 216 -3.20 -15.75 -14.16
N TYR A 217 -2.37 -15.43 -15.16
CA TYR A 217 -1.59 -16.44 -15.84
C TYR A 217 -0.54 -17.07 -14.93
N TYR A 218 -0.59 -18.37 -14.80
CA TYR A 218 0.44 -19.19 -14.15
C TYR A 218 1.09 -20.08 -15.18
N PRO A 219 2.44 -20.28 -15.10
CA PRO A 219 3.09 -21.23 -16.00
C PRO A 219 2.51 -22.65 -15.82
N PRO A 220 2.31 -23.40 -16.91
CA PRO A 220 1.79 -24.76 -16.82
C PRO A 220 2.77 -25.69 -16.08
N ALA A 221 2.26 -26.80 -15.54
CA ALA A 221 3.04 -27.74 -14.74
C ALA A 221 4.34 -28.23 -15.44
N GLY A 222 4.36 -28.34 -16.77
CA GLY A 222 5.55 -28.72 -17.54
C GLY A 222 6.62 -27.64 -17.69
N TYR A 223 6.35 -26.44 -17.25
CA TYR A 223 7.32 -25.32 -17.24
C TYR A 223 8.38 -25.49 -16.13
N TYR A 224 8.03 -26.19 -15.07
CA TYR A 224 8.92 -26.37 -13.93
C TYR A 224 9.86 -27.56 -14.17
N ALA A 225 11.12 -27.45 -13.74
CA ALA A 225 12.04 -28.59 -13.74
C ALA A 225 11.48 -29.74 -12.90
N ALA A 226 11.78 -30.98 -13.31
CA ALA A 226 11.25 -32.18 -12.65
C ALA A 226 11.49 -32.14 -11.13
N GLY A 227 10.42 -32.25 -10.34
CA GLY A 227 10.46 -32.22 -8.88
C GLY A 227 10.54 -30.82 -8.26
N MET A 228 10.41 -29.74 -9.05
CA MET A 228 10.33 -28.38 -8.55
C MET A 228 8.91 -27.83 -8.74
N ALA A 229 8.38 -27.15 -7.72
CA ALA A 229 7.13 -26.41 -7.79
C ALA A 229 7.36 -24.92 -8.07
N ILE A 230 8.59 -24.44 -7.96
CA ILE A 230 9.00 -23.05 -8.16
C ILE A 230 10.11 -23.03 -9.19
N SER A 231 10.01 -22.18 -10.20
CA SER A 231 11.09 -21.83 -11.10
C SER A 231 11.53 -20.39 -10.88
N PHE A 232 12.74 -20.07 -11.27
CA PHE A 232 13.29 -18.74 -11.22
C PHE A 232 13.65 -18.30 -12.63
N GLY A 233 13.29 -17.07 -12.97
CA GLY A 233 13.73 -16.42 -14.19
C GLY A 233 15.24 -16.18 -14.21
N LEU A 234 15.73 -15.58 -15.27
CA LEU A 234 17.12 -15.12 -15.32
C LEU A 234 17.37 -14.14 -14.18
N GLY A 235 18.50 -14.28 -13.50
CA GLY A 235 18.89 -13.34 -12.45
C GLY A 235 19.10 -11.94 -13.02
N ILE A 236 18.46 -10.96 -12.41
CA ILE A 236 18.56 -9.55 -12.79
C ILE A 236 19.60 -8.92 -11.88
N ALA A 237 20.73 -8.50 -12.45
CA ALA A 237 21.76 -7.80 -11.70
C ALA A 237 21.24 -6.40 -11.32
N MET A 238 21.14 -6.17 -10.01
CA MET A 238 20.83 -4.86 -9.44
C MET A 238 22.15 -4.10 -9.31
N GLY A 239 22.64 -3.54 -10.39
CA GLY A 239 23.91 -2.84 -10.42
C GLY A 239 23.97 -1.62 -9.51
N ALA A 240 25.18 -1.03 -9.40
CA ALA A 240 25.44 0.20 -8.60
C ALA A 240 24.52 1.38 -8.94
N ALA A 241 23.84 1.35 -10.08
CA ALA A 241 22.84 2.32 -10.51
C ALA A 241 21.63 2.44 -9.53
N TRP A 242 21.32 1.35 -8.79
CA TRP A 242 20.26 1.32 -7.79
C TRP A 242 20.76 1.59 -6.36
N GLY A 243 21.94 2.22 -6.23
CA GLY A 243 22.43 2.73 -4.94
C GLY A 243 22.97 1.70 -3.95
N GLY A 244 23.46 0.56 -4.42
CA GLY A 244 24.19 -0.41 -3.56
C GLY A 244 23.33 -1.32 -2.69
N GLY A 245 22.03 -1.37 -2.92
CA GLY A 245 21.13 -2.26 -2.22
C GLY A 245 19.68 -2.02 -2.66
N TRP A 246 18.84 -3.03 -2.53
CA TRP A 246 17.45 -2.92 -2.97
C TRP A 246 16.62 -1.91 -2.17
N GLY A 247 17.08 -1.39 -1.06
CA GLY A 247 16.39 -0.35 -0.29
C GLY A 247 15.00 -0.68 0.26
N TRP A 248 14.41 -1.80 -0.12
CA TRP A 248 13.09 -2.25 0.31
C TRP A 248 13.23 -3.43 1.25
N GLY A 249 12.39 -3.50 2.27
CA GLY A 249 12.37 -4.62 3.20
C GLY A 249 11.02 -4.79 3.86
N ALA A 250 10.67 -6.04 4.13
CA ALA A 250 9.51 -6.37 4.94
C ALA A 250 9.87 -6.28 6.43
N GLY A 251 9.26 -5.35 7.13
CA GLY A 251 9.38 -5.20 8.58
C GLY A 251 8.45 -6.18 9.30
N TRP A 252 8.86 -7.41 9.43
CA TRP A 252 8.02 -8.48 9.98
C TRP A 252 7.64 -8.28 11.45
N GLY A 253 8.39 -7.50 12.23
CA GLY A 253 8.06 -7.23 13.63
C GLY A 253 6.79 -6.39 13.75
N ASN A 254 6.76 -5.28 13.05
CA ASN A 254 5.64 -4.34 13.06
C ASN A 254 4.70 -4.48 11.86
N ASN A 255 4.89 -5.51 11.02
CA ASN A 255 4.14 -5.75 9.79
C ASN A 255 4.09 -4.53 8.85
N GLN A 256 5.21 -3.81 8.74
CA GLN A 256 5.36 -2.64 7.89
C GLN A 256 6.38 -2.87 6.78
N ILE A 257 6.25 -2.14 5.68
CA ILE A 257 7.28 -2.11 4.65
C ILE A 257 8.30 -1.03 5.00
N ASN A 258 9.56 -1.42 5.09
CA ASN A 258 10.67 -0.52 5.32
C ASN A 258 11.30 -0.11 3.99
N ILE A 259 11.43 1.20 3.80
CA ILE A 259 12.16 1.78 2.67
C ILE A 259 13.48 2.32 3.23
N ASN A 260 14.59 1.83 2.71
CA ASN A 260 15.90 2.36 3.10
C ASN A 260 16.10 3.74 2.48
N ASN A 261 16.08 4.78 3.31
CA ASN A 261 16.21 6.19 2.90
C ASN A 261 17.58 6.56 2.31
N ASN A 262 18.53 5.63 2.26
CA ASN A 262 19.85 5.89 1.66
C ASN A 262 19.84 5.84 0.13
N ASN A 263 18.77 5.40 -0.47
CA ASN A 263 18.57 5.51 -1.90
C ASN A 263 17.99 6.89 -2.22
N ASN A 264 18.45 7.49 -3.30
CA ASN A 264 18.09 8.81 -3.80
C ASN A 264 16.58 8.98 -4.12
N PHE A 265 15.76 8.00 -3.76
CA PHE A 265 14.30 7.96 -3.81
C PHE A 265 13.72 8.49 -2.49
N ASN A 266 14.21 9.64 -2.05
CA ASN A 266 13.80 10.24 -0.79
C ASN A 266 12.43 10.93 -0.92
N ARG A 267 11.37 10.15 -1.01
CA ARG A 267 10.04 10.58 -0.56
C ARG A 267 9.59 9.64 0.53
N ASN A 268 9.48 10.18 1.70
CA ASN A 268 8.90 9.54 2.87
C ASN A 268 7.42 9.21 2.62
N THR A 269 7.16 8.23 1.79
CA THR A 269 5.84 7.59 1.68
C THR A 269 5.75 6.59 2.81
N ASN A 270 5.48 7.11 3.98
CA ASN A 270 4.94 6.30 5.05
C ASN A 270 3.58 5.79 4.54
N ILE A 271 3.56 4.58 3.97
CA ILE A 271 2.35 3.90 3.54
C ILE A 271 1.65 3.38 4.81
N ASN A 272 1.48 4.25 5.76
CA ASN A 272 0.59 4.06 6.88
C ASN A 272 -0.79 4.54 6.40
N GLY A 273 -1.76 3.66 6.36
CA GLY A 273 -3.12 3.83 5.85
C GLY A 273 -3.93 5.04 6.34
N GLY A 274 -3.26 6.15 6.67
CA GLY A 274 -3.85 7.36 7.23
C GLY A 274 -4.17 8.47 6.23
N ASN A 275 -3.82 8.39 4.96
CA ASN A 275 -3.95 9.56 4.09
C ASN A 275 -4.88 9.39 2.88
N ARG A 276 -5.94 8.57 3.00
CA ARG A 276 -7.04 8.60 2.01
C ARG A 276 -7.85 9.90 2.03
N ASN A 277 -7.71 10.73 3.07
CA ASN A 277 -8.51 11.96 3.21
C ASN A 277 -7.92 13.17 2.49
N ASN A 278 -6.76 13.06 1.82
CA ASN A 278 -6.14 14.21 1.16
C ASN A 278 -6.27 14.21 -0.38
N ILE A 279 -7.04 13.28 -0.95
CA ILE A 279 -7.36 13.32 -2.40
C ILE A 279 -8.62 14.16 -2.67
N ASN A 280 -9.29 14.66 -1.63
CA ASN A 280 -10.55 15.42 -1.77
C ASN A 280 -10.41 16.93 -1.51
N GLY A 281 -9.20 17.48 -1.49
CA GLY A 281 -8.94 18.89 -1.23
C GLY A 281 -8.16 19.63 -2.32
N GLY A 282 -8.02 19.07 -3.52
CA GLY A 282 -7.46 19.78 -4.66
C GLY A 282 -8.46 20.80 -5.18
N ASP A 283 -8.15 22.07 -5.01
CA ASP A 283 -8.88 23.26 -5.41
C ASP A 283 -9.59 23.14 -6.78
N ARG A 284 -10.89 22.86 -6.74
CA ARG A 284 -11.79 23.07 -7.88
C ARG A 284 -12.27 24.51 -8.01
N ASN A 285 -11.73 25.45 -7.24
CA ASN A 285 -12.24 26.83 -7.17
C ASN A 285 -11.33 27.87 -7.81
N ASN A 286 -10.45 27.52 -8.74
CA ASN A 286 -9.72 28.54 -9.50
C ASN A 286 -9.88 28.38 -11.02
N ILE A 287 -11.13 28.21 -11.49
CA ILE A 287 -11.53 28.54 -12.86
C ILE A 287 -12.52 29.69 -12.76
N GLY A 288 -12.00 30.83 -12.45
CA GLY A 288 -12.75 32.06 -12.39
C GLY A 288 -11.97 33.20 -13.02
N GLY A 289 -12.36 33.63 -14.23
CA GLY A 289 -12.08 34.99 -14.71
C GLY A 289 -10.84 35.16 -15.58
N GLY A 290 -10.84 34.64 -16.77
CA GLY A 290 -10.01 35.09 -17.88
C GLY A 290 -10.91 35.59 -19.02
N ASN A 291 -11.02 36.89 -19.08
CA ASN A 291 -11.61 37.80 -20.01
C ASN A 291 -11.73 37.30 -21.47
N ARG A 292 -12.96 37.14 -21.96
CA ARG A 292 -13.26 37.00 -23.39
C ARG A 292 -13.32 38.38 -24.01
N GLY A 293 -12.35 38.71 -24.83
CA GLY A 293 -12.37 39.84 -25.74
C GLY A 293 -11.59 39.53 -27.00
N GLY A 294 -12.25 39.61 -28.16
CA GLY A 294 -11.61 39.66 -29.47
C GLY A 294 -11.90 38.46 -30.39
N ASP A 295 -13.03 38.43 -30.94
CA ASP A 295 -13.44 38.66 -32.33
C ASP A 295 -12.54 38.15 -33.47
N ALA A 296 -13.22 37.56 -34.45
CA ALA A 296 -12.87 37.42 -35.86
C ALA A 296 -12.46 36.03 -36.42
N GLY A 297 -13.34 35.50 -37.22
CA GLY A 297 -12.96 35.09 -38.57
C GLY A 297 -12.99 33.58 -38.90
N TRP A 298 -14.18 32.99 -38.95
CA TRP A 298 -14.40 31.82 -39.80
C TRP A 298 -14.63 32.25 -41.22
N LYS A 299 -13.61 32.11 -42.09
CA LYS A 299 -13.83 32.10 -43.53
C LYS A 299 -13.55 30.71 -44.05
N GLN A 300 -14.60 30.19 -44.73
CA GLN A 300 -14.64 29.08 -45.67
C GLN A 300 -13.40 28.98 -46.54
N LEU A 301 -12.97 27.74 -46.78
CA LEU A 301 -12.46 27.34 -48.10
C LEU A 301 -12.80 25.87 -48.37
N CYS A 302 -13.33 25.69 -49.52
CA CYS A 302 -13.81 24.53 -50.26
C CYS A 302 -13.04 23.24 -50.06
#